data_65c012016f390474201863a278d98765
#
_entry.id   65c012016f390474201863a278d98765
#
_cell.length_a   1.000
_cell.length_b   1.000
_cell.length_c   1.000
_cell.angle_alpha   90.00
_cell.angle_beta   90.00
_cell.angle_gamma   90.00
#
_symmetry.space_group_name_H-M   'P 1'
#
loop_
_entity.id
_entity.type
_entity.pdbx_description
1 polymer ?
#
loop_
_entity_poly.entity_id
_entity_poly.type
_entity_poly.pdbx_seq_one_letter_code
_entity_poly.pdbx_strand_id
1 'polypeptide(L)'
;DASTLSYEAKAGAVKLKWKIPENANYKYIKVTYTLPESGKECLRLASVYSDTILVDNLLKRYGDIVFTLQPCSADGNGGEICSITAQAAAANKQTVTISKDFKITGEGDAWTDAQETSEGPLKNLFDGSTASDNYFHMSWSASTPFPHYIVVDLKEETNFFSFTYTARDNANCDNPKEMDILVSKELVGSKPDYVNETGTTKLASLSELPGTRKASYMSDRISSDETFRYVWFKVLSATSGSNWIALSELALKQVTTTIYD
;
A
#
# COMPACT_ATOMS: atom_id res chain seq x y z
N ASP A 1 -9.48 47.91 6.28
CA ASP A 1 -8.32 48.56 5.72
C ASP A 1 -7.36 47.49 5.20
N ALA A 2 -7.12 47.48 3.89
CA ALA A 2 -6.26 46.51 3.23
C ALA A 2 -4.82 46.50 3.78
N SER A 3 -4.33 47.63 4.28
CA SER A 3 -3.00 47.76 4.87
C SER A 3 -2.79 46.94 6.15
N THR A 4 -3.88 46.53 6.81
CA THR A 4 -3.83 45.72 8.02
C THR A 4 -3.99 44.23 7.80
N LEU A 5 -4.24 43.82 6.54
CA LEU A 5 -4.42 42.43 6.17
C LEU A 5 -3.08 41.69 6.23
N SER A 6 -3.05 40.64 7.03
CA SER A 6 -1.88 39.80 7.23
C SER A 6 -2.29 38.35 7.37
N TYR A 7 -1.33 37.42 7.35
CA TYR A 7 -1.60 36.02 7.58
C TYR A 7 -0.57 35.36 8.49
N GLU A 8 -0.98 34.24 9.05
CA GLU A 8 -0.13 33.32 9.78
C GLU A 8 -0.30 31.92 9.19
N ALA A 9 0.80 31.32 8.72
CA ALA A 9 0.80 29.94 8.24
C ALA A 9 0.59 28.99 9.44
N LYS A 10 -0.39 28.10 9.33
CA LYS A 10 -0.67 27.04 10.29
C LYS A 10 -0.53 25.68 9.59
N ALA A 11 -0.31 24.61 10.37
CA ALA A 11 -0.27 23.25 9.84
C ALA A 11 -1.58 22.93 9.10
N GLY A 12 -1.52 22.75 7.78
CA GLY A 12 -2.68 22.49 6.93
C GLY A 12 -3.71 23.62 6.85
N ALA A 13 -3.35 24.86 7.21
CA ALA A 13 -4.27 25.98 7.27
C ALA A 13 -3.56 27.32 7.10
N VAL A 14 -4.35 28.34 6.78
CA VAL A 14 -3.95 29.75 6.80
C VAL A 14 -4.87 30.51 7.75
N LYS A 15 -4.32 31.21 8.71
CA LYS A 15 -5.06 32.14 9.56
C LYS A 15 -4.89 33.56 9.00
N LEU A 16 -5.95 34.09 8.39
CA LEU A 16 -6.00 35.48 7.92
C LEU A 16 -6.34 36.37 9.11
N LYS A 17 -5.77 37.59 9.17
CA LYS A 17 -5.91 38.57 10.24
C LYS A 17 -6.09 39.95 9.62
N TRP A 18 -6.96 40.77 10.22
CA TRP A 18 -7.18 42.16 9.84
C TRP A 18 -7.59 43.00 11.04
N LYS A 19 -7.54 44.32 10.91
CA LYS A 19 -8.07 45.21 11.95
C LYS A 19 -9.50 45.58 11.62
N ILE A 20 -10.41 45.44 12.59
CA ILE A 20 -11.79 45.90 12.46
C ILE A 20 -11.78 47.43 12.53
N PRO A 21 -12.34 48.16 11.52
CA PRO A 21 -12.47 49.61 11.59
C PRO A 21 -13.40 50.04 12.74
N GLU A 22 -13.10 51.17 13.38
CA GLU A 22 -13.93 51.72 14.48
C GLU A 22 -15.39 51.97 14.05
N ASN A 23 -15.59 52.36 12.78
CA ASN A 23 -16.90 52.63 12.19
C ASN A 23 -17.28 51.58 11.17
N ALA A 24 -17.13 50.31 11.51
CA ALA A 24 -17.47 49.19 10.61
C ALA A 24 -18.97 49.19 10.31
N ASN A 25 -19.34 49.36 9.05
CA ASN A 25 -20.72 49.35 8.56
C ASN A 25 -21.11 48.10 7.75
N TYR A 26 -20.21 47.13 7.67
CA TYR A 26 -20.48 45.82 7.07
C TYR A 26 -21.03 44.82 8.10
N LYS A 27 -21.58 43.70 7.68
CA LYS A 27 -22.14 42.65 8.53
C LYS A 27 -21.27 41.40 8.58
N TYR A 28 -20.59 41.11 7.46
CA TYR A 28 -19.68 39.97 7.38
C TYR A 28 -18.59 40.27 6.34
N ILE A 29 -17.50 39.48 6.40
CA ILE A 29 -16.46 39.45 5.40
C ILE A 29 -16.58 38.15 4.60
N LYS A 30 -16.73 38.24 3.30
CA LYS A 30 -16.69 37.16 2.36
C LYS A 30 -15.24 36.90 1.99
N VAL A 31 -14.74 35.69 2.22
CA VAL A 31 -13.40 35.25 1.86
C VAL A 31 -13.52 34.20 0.77
N THR A 32 -12.95 34.47 -0.40
CA THR A 32 -12.93 33.53 -1.53
C THR A 32 -11.49 33.17 -1.91
N TYR A 33 -11.31 31.95 -2.38
CA TYR A 33 -10.03 31.44 -2.87
C TYR A 33 -10.28 30.23 -3.77
N THR A 34 -9.30 29.89 -4.61
CA THR A 34 -9.37 28.72 -5.50
C THR A 34 -8.30 27.72 -5.09
N LEU A 35 -8.69 26.45 -4.97
CA LEU A 35 -7.75 25.36 -4.73
C LEU A 35 -6.93 25.05 -5.99
N PRO A 36 -5.59 25.12 -5.96
CA PRO A 36 -4.77 25.01 -7.18
C PRO A 36 -4.91 23.69 -7.93
N GLU A 37 -5.01 22.57 -7.22
CA GLU A 37 -5.06 21.24 -7.87
C GLU A 37 -6.39 20.92 -8.54
N SER A 38 -7.50 21.37 -7.96
CA SER A 38 -8.85 21.03 -8.43
C SER A 38 -9.54 22.15 -9.21
N GLY A 39 -9.00 23.38 -9.15
CA GLY A 39 -9.67 24.57 -9.67
C GLY A 39 -10.96 24.93 -8.91
N LYS A 40 -11.22 24.27 -7.76
CA LYS A 40 -12.44 24.48 -6.99
C LYS A 40 -12.43 25.84 -6.31
N GLU A 41 -13.44 26.65 -6.61
CA GLU A 41 -13.70 27.88 -5.86
C GLU A 41 -14.27 27.57 -4.48
N CYS A 42 -13.72 28.22 -3.48
CA CYS A 42 -14.08 28.06 -2.07
C CYS A 42 -14.51 29.37 -1.46
N LEU A 43 -15.44 29.29 -0.54
CA LEU A 43 -16.01 30.42 0.20
C LEU A 43 -15.96 30.17 1.71
N ARG A 44 -15.57 31.22 2.47
CA ARG A 44 -15.72 31.28 3.91
C ARG A 44 -16.33 32.64 4.28
N LEU A 45 -17.01 32.68 5.41
CA LEU A 45 -17.60 33.91 5.92
C LEU A 45 -17.08 34.18 7.33
N ALA A 46 -16.68 35.43 7.58
CA ALA A 46 -16.31 35.91 8.92
C ALA A 46 -17.30 36.98 9.38
N SER A 47 -17.69 36.92 10.64
CA SER A 47 -18.57 37.92 11.25
C SER A 47 -17.88 39.30 11.32
N VAL A 48 -18.67 40.40 11.35
CA VAL A 48 -18.16 41.76 11.61
C VAL A 48 -17.38 41.86 12.94
N TYR A 49 -17.64 40.98 13.88
CA TYR A 49 -16.94 40.95 15.18
C TYR A 49 -15.65 40.15 15.19
N SER A 50 -15.32 39.54 14.06
CA SER A 50 -14.10 38.72 13.92
C SER A 50 -13.00 39.52 13.22
N ASP A 51 -11.84 39.55 13.81
CA ASP A 51 -10.61 40.14 13.25
C ASP A 51 -9.73 39.09 12.60
N THR A 52 -10.18 37.82 12.60
CA THR A 52 -9.47 36.68 12.03
C THR A 52 -10.42 35.64 11.46
N ILE A 53 -9.89 34.84 10.52
CA ILE A 53 -10.52 33.59 10.05
C ILE A 53 -9.46 32.54 9.80
N LEU A 54 -9.74 31.31 10.23
CA LEU A 54 -8.93 30.15 9.90
C LEU A 54 -9.50 29.47 8.64
N VAL A 55 -8.68 29.37 7.61
CA VAL A 55 -8.97 28.56 6.41
C VAL A 55 -8.18 27.29 6.49
N ASP A 56 -8.84 26.19 6.74
CA ASP A 56 -8.29 24.85 6.92
C ASP A 56 -8.34 24.01 5.64
N ASN A 57 -7.88 22.76 5.74
CA ASN A 57 -7.81 21.80 4.63
C ASN A 57 -6.98 22.31 3.45
N LEU A 58 -5.91 23.02 3.73
CA LEU A 58 -4.93 23.49 2.76
C LEU A 58 -3.65 22.67 2.87
N LEU A 59 -3.16 22.16 1.76
CA LEU A 59 -1.91 21.43 1.72
C LEU A 59 -0.74 22.37 1.44
N LYS A 60 0.40 22.17 2.09
CA LYS A 60 1.62 22.95 1.84
C LYS A 60 2.00 22.94 0.35
N ARG A 61 1.82 21.80 -0.33
CA ARG A 61 2.13 21.64 -1.77
C ARG A 61 1.27 22.50 -2.71
N TYR A 62 0.16 23.06 -2.21
CA TYR A 62 -0.63 24.04 -2.99
C TYR A 62 0.13 25.33 -3.25
N GLY A 63 1.23 25.58 -2.49
CA GLY A 63 2.02 26.79 -2.65
C GLY A 63 1.22 28.05 -2.35
N ASP A 64 1.42 29.07 -3.17
CA ASP A 64 0.76 30.36 -3.05
C ASP A 64 -0.71 30.29 -3.43
N ILE A 65 -1.57 30.67 -2.48
CA ILE A 65 -3.02 30.81 -2.70
C ILE A 65 -3.39 32.27 -2.51
N VAL A 66 -4.12 32.82 -3.46
CA VAL A 66 -4.67 34.18 -3.36
C VAL A 66 -6.01 34.13 -2.65
N PHE A 67 -6.09 34.77 -1.51
CA PHE A 67 -7.33 34.97 -0.74
C PHE A 67 -7.87 36.36 -1.02
N THR A 68 -9.13 36.43 -1.46
CA THR A 68 -9.84 37.66 -1.72
C THR A 68 -10.87 37.91 -0.60
N LEU A 69 -10.78 39.05 0.03
CA LEU A 69 -11.66 39.47 1.15
C LEU A 69 -12.53 40.62 0.70
N GLN A 70 -13.83 40.50 0.93
CA GLN A 70 -14.81 41.52 0.61
C GLN A 70 -15.76 41.76 1.80
N PRO A 71 -15.79 42.95 2.42
CA PRO A 71 -16.80 43.28 3.40
C PRO A 71 -18.16 43.40 2.71
N CYS A 72 -19.19 42.82 3.30
CA CYS A 72 -20.54 42.80 2.75
C CYS A 72 -21.58 43.32 3.76
N SER A 73 -22.61 44.04 3.23
CA SER A 73 -23.80 44.44 4.01
C SER A 73 -24.70 43.24 4.30
N ALA A 74 -25.76 43.47 5.08
CA ALA A 74 -26.78 42.45 5.36
C ALA A 74 -27.48 41.95 4.09
N ASP A 75 -27.65 42.82 3.10
CA ASP A 75 -28.29 42.51 1.82
C ASP A 75 -27.33 41.92 0.78
N GLY A 76 -26.07 41.61 1.19
CA GLY A 76 -25.06 40.99 0.34
C GLY A 76 -24.31 41.93 -0.58
N ASN A 77 -24.56 43.26 -0.51
CA ASN A 77 -23.82 44.25 -1.29
C ASN A 77 -22.37 44.29 -0.81
N GLY A 78 -21.43 44.06 -1.74
CA GLY A 78 -20.01 44.06 -1.48
C GLY A 78 -19.36 45.42 -1.47
N GLY A 79 -18.48 45.69 -0.52
CA GLY A 79 -17.59 46.84 -0.49
C GLY A 79 -16.29 46.60 -1.27
N GLU A 80 -15.27 47.38 -0.98
CA GLU A 80 -13.95 47.29 -1.60
C GLU A 80 -13.31 45.92 -1.36
N ILE A 81 -12.75 45.34 -2.40
CA ILE A 81 -12.08 44.06 -2.37
C ILE A 81 -10.60 44.24 -2.05
N CYS A 82 -10.06 43.45 -1.13
CA CYS A 82 -8.63 43.33 -0.91
C CYS A 82 -8.19 41.88 -1.01
N SER A 83 -6.91 41.68 -1.35
CA SER A 83 -6.36 40.33 -1.55
C SER A 83 -5.02 40.19 -0.83
N ILE A 84 -4.73 38.96 -0.44
CA ILE A 84 -3.44 38.57 0.13
C ILE A 84 -3.04 37.18 -0.42
N THR A 85 -1.76 37.04 -0.74
CA THR A 85 -1.20 35.75 -1.10
C THR A 85 -0.61 35.10 0.15
N ALA A 86 -0.98 33.85 0.40
CA ALA A 86 -0.54 33.12 1.58
C ALA A 86 -0.35 31.63 1.30
N GLN A 87 0.46 30.99 2.12
CA GLN A 87 0.73 29.54 2.05
C GLN A 87 0.40 28.89 3.40
N ALA A 88 -0.12 27.67 3.37
CA ALA A 88 -0.20 26.83 4.56
C ALA A 88 1.17 26.28 4.97
N ALA A 89 1.41 26.09 6.27
CA ALA A 89 2.52 25.28 6.73
C ALA A 89 2.22 23.79 6.55
N ALA A 90 3.27 22.96 6.50
CA ALA A 90 3.10 21.50 6.42
C ALA A 90 2.24 21.02 7.59
N ALA A 91 1.23 20.22 7.26
CA ALA A 91 0.47 19.45 8.25
C ALA A 91 1.33 18.28 8.77
N ASN A 92 0.91 17.67 9.87
CA ASN A 92 1.52 16.41 10.28
C ASN A 92 1.30 15.38 9.16
N LYS A 93 2.39 14.72 8.73
CA LYS A 93 2.33 13.68 7.72
C LYS A 93 1.32 12.60 8.14
N GLN A 94 0.34 12.39 7.30
CA GLN A 94 -0.58 11.26 7.46
C GLN A 94 -0.14 10.14 6.53
N THR A 95 0.06 8.96 7.10
CA THR A 95 0.40 7.76 6.36
C THR A 95 -0.84 6.91 6.22
N VAL A 96 -1.26 6.66 4.99
CA VAL A 96 -2.35 5.72 4.68
C VAL A 96 -1.74 4.49 4.03
N THR A 97 -1.94 3.33 4.66
CA THR A 97 -1.51 2.03 4.12
C THR A 97 -2.73 1.26 3.66
N ILE A 98 -2.74 0.90 2.39
CA ILE A 98 -3.79 0.09 1.77
C ILE A 98 -3.17 -1.26 1.44
N SER A 99 -3.79 -2.35 1.91
CA SER A 99 -3.43 -3.71 1.56
C SER A 99 -4.51 -4.32 0.67
N LYS A 100 -4.09 -4.95 -0.42
CA LYS A 100 -4.93 -5.70 -1.35
C LYS A 100 -4.37 -7.11 -1.46
N ASP A 101 -5.16 -8.12 -1.06
CA ASP A 101 -4.78 -9.53 -1.19
C ASP A 101 -5.03 -10.03 -2.61
N PHE A 102 -4.09 -10.81 -3.14
CA PHE A 102 -4.31 -11.62 -4.33
C PHE A 102 -5.17 -12.84 -3.97
N LYS A 103 -6.26 -13.06 -4.71
CA LYS A 103 -7.20 -14.17 -4.45
C LYS A 103 -6.75 -15.43 -5.17
N ILE A 104 -5.97 -16.25 -4.47
CA ILE A 104 -5.43 -17.53 -4.92
C ILE A 104 -6.16 -18.64 -4.19
N THR A 105 -6.46 -19.73 -4.87
CA THR A 105 -7.24 -20.86 -4.34
C THR A 105 -6.45 -22.17 -4.31
N GLY A 106 -5.33 -22.21 -5.02
CA GLY A 106 -4.57 -23.46 -5.24
C GLY A 106 -5.19 -24.40 -6.25
N GLU A 107 -6.39 -24.07 -6.79
CA GLU A 107 -7.08 -24.88 -7.78
C GLU A 107 -7.09 -24.16 -9.14
N GLY A 108 -6.11 -24.50 -10.00
CA GLY A 108 -5.98 -23.92 -11.34
C GLY A 108 -5.27 -22.57 -11.40
N ASP A 109 -4.84 -22.03 -10.27
CA ASP A 109 -4.09 -20.78 -10.13
C ASP A 109 -2.78 -20.94 -9.33
N ALA A 110 -2.45 -22.16 -8.92
CA ALA A 110 -1.14 -22.50 -8.38
C ALA A 110 -0.71 -23.91 -8.85
N TRP A 111 0.60 -24.14 -8.92
CA TRP A 111 1.20 -25.39 -9.39
C TRP A 111 2.49 -25.68 -8.62
N THR A 112 2.84 -26.97 -8.55
CA THR A 112 4.10 -27.43 -8.00
C THR A 112 4.58 -28.66 -8.79
N ASP A 113 5.88 -28.84 -8.90
CA ASP A 113 6.51 -30.03 -9.45
C ASP A 113 6.62 -31.17 -8.44
N ALA A 114 6.38 -30.91 -7.18
CA ALA A 114 6.69 -31.83 -6.07
C ALA A 114 5.50 -32.04 -5.12
N GLN A 115 4.29 -32.27 -5.65
CA GLN A 115 3.11 -32.58 -4.83
C GLN A 115 3.23 -33.98 -4.22
N GLU A 116 3.08 -34.11 -2.89
CA GLU A 116 2.83 -35.41 -2.27
C GLU A 116 1.42 -35.92 -2.63
N THR A 117 1.33 -37.15 -3.07
CA THR A 117 0.08 -37.71 -3.59
C THR A 117 -0.85 -38.24 -2.50
N SER A 118 -0.30 -38.56 -1.35
CA SER A 118 -1.04 -39.17 -0.22
C SER A 118 -1.56 -38.18 0.81
N GLU A 119 -0.99 -36.98 0.84
CA GLU A 119 -1.34 -35.96 1.85
C GLU A 119 -1.00 -34.55 1.37
N GLY A 120 -1.47 -33.54 2.09
CA GLY A 120 -1.04 -32.15 1.97
C GLY A 120 -1.25 -31.56 0.56
N PRO A 121 -2.48 -31.52 0.01
CA PRO A 121 -2.72 -31.00 -1.33
C PRO A 121 -2.43 -29.49 -1.40
N LEU A 122 -1.97 -29.04 -2.57
CA LEU A 122 -1.54 -27.65 -2.81
C LEU A 122 -2.60 -26.60 -2.42
N LYS A 123 -3.88 -26.91 -2.58
CA LYS A 123 -4.97 -26.00 -2.20
C LYS A 123 -5.00 -25.63 -0.73
N ASN A 124 -4.52 -26.51 0.16
CA ASN A 124 -4.43 -26.23 1.59
C ASN A 124 -3.44 -25.11 1.92
N LEU A 125 -2.59 -24.73 0.96
CA LEU A 125 -1.63 -23.64 1.11
C LEU A 125 -2.29 -22.25 0.96
N PHE A 126 -3.56 -22.18 0.50
CA PHE A 126 -4.23 -20.92 0.13
C PHE A 126 -5.64 -20.79 0.72
N ASP A 127 -5.98 -21.57 1.73
CA ASP A 127 -7.35 -21.62 2.28
C ASP A 127 -7.54 -20.80 3.57
N GLY A 128 -6.47 -20.16 4.05
CA GLY A 128 -6.48 -19.33 5.26
C GLY A 128 -6.39 -20.12 6.55
N SER A 129 -6.18 -21.46 6.50
CA SER A 129 -6.14 -22.32 7.67
C SER A 129 -4.69 -22.68 8.06
N THR A 130 -4.37 -22.51 9.34
CA THR A 130 -3.09 -22.96 9.92
C THR A 130 -3.28 -24.09 10.94
N ALA A 131 -4.37 -24.85 10.81
CA ALA A 131 -4.61 -26.03 11.66
C ALA A 131 -3.53 -27.10 11.39
N SER A 132 -3.19 -27.88 12.40
CA SER A 132 -2.07 -28.84 12.33
C SER A 132 -2.26 -29.96 11.31
N ASP A 133 -3.51 -30.26 10.96
CA ASP A 133 -3.95 -31.26 9.98
C ASP A 133 -4.23 -30.65 8.59
N ASN A 134 -4.13 -29.32 8.45
CA ASN A 134 -4.31 -28.59 7.20
C ASN A 134 -3.00 -27.95 6.76
N TYR A 135 -2.38 -28.52 5.72
CA TYR A 135 -1.06 -28.11 5.21
C TYR A 135 -0.87 -28.59 3.77
N PHE A 136 0.06 -27.97 3.09
CA PHE A 136 0.68 -28.45 1.86
C PHE A 136 1.95 -29.23 2.17
N HIS A 137 2.20 -30.31 1.43
CA HIS A 137 3.43 -31.10 1.56
C HIS A 137 4.05 -31.40 0.21
N MET A 138 5.33 -31.05 0.05
CA MET A 138 6.12 -31.54 -1.08
C MET A 138 6.38 -33.03 -0.93
N SER A 139 6.65 -33.72 -2.05
CA SER A 139 6.75 -35.18 -2.08
C SER A 139 7.93 -35.71 -1.29
N TRP A 140 7.63 -36.24 -0.12
CA TRP A 140 8.56 -37.00 0.68
C TRP A 140 8.71 -38.44 0.15
N SER A 141 7.67 -38.98 -0.48
CA SER A 141 7.68 -40.33 -1.05
C SER A 141 8.60 -40.48 -2.26
N ALA A 142 8.66 -39.48 -3.12
CA ALA A 142 9.60 -39.42 -4.24
C ALA A 142 10.98 -38.92 -3.81
N SER A 143 11.05 -37.99 -2.87
CA SER A 143 12.28 -37.42 -2.31
C SER A 143 13.30 -36.97 -3.36
N THR A 144 12.83 -36.33 -4.42
CA THR A 144 13.69 -35.77 -5.47
C THR A 144 14.51 -34.60 -4.92
N PRO A 145 15.77 -34.41 -5.35
CA PRO A 145 16.59 -33.29 -4.89
C PRO A 145 16.01 -31.93 -5.27
N PHE A 146 16.21 -30.90 -4.45
CA PHE A 146 15.93 -29.51 -4.80
C PHE A 146 16.69 -29.07 -6.06
N PRO A 147 16.22 -28.04 -6.83
CA PRO A 147 15.13 -27.13 -6.44
C PRO A 147 13.75 -27.68 -6.72
N HIS A 148 12.78 -27.24 -5.92
CA HIS A 148 11.35 -27.45 -6.15
C HIS A 148 10.61 -26.12 -6.21
N TYR A 149 9.46 -26.11 -6.86
CA TYR A 149 8.75 -24.87 -7.19
C TYR A 149 7.32 -24.86 -6.67
N ILE A 150 6.89 -23.69 -6.22
CA ILE A 150 5.47 -23.33 -6.09
C ILE A 150 5.29 -22.14 -7.03
N VAL A 151 4.45 -22.28 -8.05
CA VAL A 151 4.17 -21.24 -9.04
C VAL A 151 2.76 -20.76 -8.84
N VAL A 152 2.56 -19.45 -8.80
CA VAL A 152 1.27 -18.80 -8.49
C VAL A 152 0.89 -17.85 -9.61
N ASP A 153 -0.34 -17.96 -10.11
CA ASP A 153 -0.98 -16.99 -11.01
C ASP A 153 -1.71 -15.94 -10.18
N LEU A 154 -1.26 -14.69 -10.21
CA LEU A 154 -1.90 -13.57 -9.54
C LEU A 154 -3.23 -13.15 -10.18
N LYS A 155 -3.55 -13.67 -11.39
CA LYS A 155 -4.73 -13.34 -12.24
C LYS A 155 -4.77 -11.89 -12.72
N GLU A 156 -3.80 -11.09 -12.36
CA GLU A 156 -3.63 -9.70 -12.77
C GLU A 156 -2.13 -9.37 -12.88
N GLU A 157 -1.81 -8.36 -13.66
CA GLU A 157 -0.44 -7.84 -13.73
C GLU A 157 -0.15 -6.88 -12.59
N THR A 158 1.05 -6.99 -12.05
CA THR A 158 1.61 -6.08 -11.04
C THR A 158 3.10 -5.92 -11.26
N ASN A 159 3.70 -4.92 -10.65
CA ASN A 159 5.16 -4.76 -10.59
C ASN A 159 5.72 -4.84 -9.17
N PHE A 160 4.88 -5.15 -8.17
CA PHE A 160 5.32 -5.40 -6.80
C PHE A 160 4.34 -6.26 -6.02
N PHE A 161 4.85 -6.93 -5.01
CA PHE A 161 4.07 -7.66 -4.01
C PHE A 161 4.88 -7.85 -2.73
N SER A 162 4.25 -8.36 -1.71
CA SER A 162 4.84 -9.00 -0.55
C SER A 162 4.09 -10.30 -0.26
N PHE A 163 4.70 -11.22 0.45
CA PHE A 163 4.07 -12.46 0.82
C PHE A 163 4.31 -12.81 2.29
N THR A 164 3.45 -13.64 2.80
CA THR A 164 3.61 -14.28 4.12
C THR A 164 3.44 -15.77 3.94
N TYR A 165 4.20 -16.57 4.67
CA TYR A 165 3.90 -17.97 4.83
C TYR A 165 3.88 -18.37 6.32
N THR A 166 3.16 -19.43 6.61
CA THR A 166 3.20 -20.11 7.90
C THR A 166 3.65 -21.54 7.67
N ALA A 167 4.71 -21.94 8.36
CA ALA A 167 5.20 -23.32 8.33
C ALA A 167 4.22 -24.27 9.01
N ARG A 168 4.24 -25.54 8.59
CA ARG A 168 3.42 -26.59 9.23
C ARG A 168 3.69 -26.69 10.72
N ASP A 169 2.66 -26.93 11.49
CA ASP A 169 2.75 -27.26 12.91
C ASP A 169 3.22 -28.70 13.12
N ASN A 170 4.51 -28.94 12.83
CA ASN A 170 5.16 -30.25 12.83
C ASN A 170 6.51 -30.19 13.56
N ALA A 171 6.81 -31.24 14.34
CA ALA A 171 8.06 -31.35 15.07
C ALA A 171 9.31 -31.52 14.17
N ASN A 172 9.15 -32.03 12.94
CA ASN A 172 10.25 -32.17 11.98
C ASN A 172 10.78 -30.84 11.44
N CYS A 173 9.96 -29.77 11.51
CA CYS A 173 10.32 -28.43 11.02
C CYS A 173 10.81 -28.46 9.57
N ASP A 174 10.03 -29.09 8.68
CA ASP A 174 10.31 -29.16 7.23
C ASP A 174 10.02 -27.79 6.55
N ASN A 175 10.66 -26.75 7.06
CA ASN A 175 10.48 -25.37 6.59
C ASN A 175 11.46 -25.09 5.45
N PRO A 176 11.13 -24.16 4.52
CA PRO A 176 12.13 -23.66 3.59
C PRO A 176 13.25 -22.96 4.37
N LYS A 177 14.51 -23.24 4.00
CA LYS A 177 15.70 -22.58 4.56
C LYS A 177 16.22 -21.52 3.62
N GLU A 178 16.25 -21.85 2.32
CA GLU A 178 16.69 -20.96 1.26
C GLU A 178 15.67 -21.00 0.11
N MET A 179 15.39 -19.83 -0.47
CA MET A 179 14.40 -19.69 -1.52
C MET A 179 14.76 -18.54 -2.45
N ASP A 180 14.67 -18.75 -3.75
CA ASP A 180 14.66 -17.67 -4.75
C ASP A 180 13.24 -17.29 -5.11
N ILE A 181 12.99 -16.00 -5.29
CA ILE A 181 11.72 -15.47 -5.78
C ILE A 181 11.94 -15.01 -7.23
N LEU A 182 11.21 -15.66 -8.15
CA LEU A 182 11.23 -15.30 -9.56
C LEU A 182 9.85 -14.84 -9.99
N VAL A 183 9.78 -14.09 -11.08
CA VAL A 183 8.52 -13.61 -11.67
C VAL A 183 8.56 -13.79 -13.19
N SER A 184 7.37 -13.90 -13.80
CA SER A 184 7.23 -13.94 -15.26
C SER A 184 5.91 -13.32 -15.71
N LYS A 185 5.85 -12.86 -16.96
CA LYS A 185 4.60 -12.41 -17.61
C LYS A 185 3.75 -13.59 -18.05
N GLU A 186 4.39 -14.67 -18.49
CA GLU A 186 3.78 -15.86 -19.06
C GLU A 186 4.39 -17.12 -18.45
N LEU A 187 3.69 -18.23 -18.54
CA LEU A 187 4.23 -19.56 -18.25
C LEU A 187 4.64 -20.23 -19.55
N VAL A 188 5.81 -20.85 -19.54
CA VAL A 188 6.33 -21.64 -20.65
C VAL A 188 6.12 -23.13 -20.35
N GLY A 189 5.51 -23.85 -21.28
CA GLY A 189 5.20 -25.27 -21.12
C GLY A 189 3.75 -25.52 -20.74
N SER A 190 3.46 -26.75 -20.31
CA SER A 190 2.14 -27.18 -19.85
C SER A 190 2.24 -27.85 -18.50
N LYS A 191 1.13 -27.91 -17.75
CA LYS A 191 1.07 -28.65 -16.46
C LYS A 191 1.49 -30.12 -16.67
N PRO A 192 2.30 -30.72 -15.77
CA PRO A 192 2.89 -30.16 -14.55
C PRO A 192 4.23 -29.42 -14.78
N ASP A 193 4.68 -29.23 -16.03
CA ASP A 193 6.03 -28.80 -16.38
C ASP A 193 6.25 -27.27 -16.28
N TYR A 194 5.45 -26.57 -15.49
CA TYR A 194 5.65 -25.12 -15.25
C TYR A 194 6.92 -24.78 -14.43
N VAL A 195 7.84 -25.70 -14.35
CA VAL A 195 9.17 -25.50 -13.73
C VAL A 195 10.22 -24.97 -14.72
N ASN A 196 9.81 -24.74 -15.96
CA ASN A 196 10.70 -24.15 -16.97
C ASN A 196 10.89 -22.65 -16.68
N GLU A 197 12.07 -22.29 -16.20
CA GLU A 197 12.42 -20.91 -15.83
C GLU A 197 12.65 -19.97 -17.03
N THR A 198 12.46 -20.42 -18.26
CA THR A 198 12.61 -19.57 -19.45
C THR A 198 11.64 -18.38 -19.36
N GLY A 199 12.18 -17.16 -19.49
CA GLY A 199 11.41 -15.93 -19.41
C GLY A 199 11.11 -15.46 -17.98
N THR A 200 11.70 -16.11 -16.95
CA THR A 200 11.61 -15.62 -15.58
C THR A 200 12.72 -14.60 -15.27
N THR A 201 12.42 -13.71 -14.34
CA THR A 201 13.37 -12.78 -13.74
C THR A 201 13.45 -13.02 -12.24
N LYS A 202 14.64 -13.22 -11.70
CA LYS A 202 14.84 -13.36 -10.25
C LYS A 202 14.85 -11.99 -9.60
N LEU A 203 13.96 -11.78 -8.62
CA LEU A 203 13.83 -10.53 -7.88
C LEU A 203 14.46 -10.58 -6.49
N ALA A 204 14.51 -11.76 -5.85
CA ALA A 204 15.08 -11.90 -4.52
C ALA A 204 15.69 -13.28 -4.30
N SER A 205 16.70 -13.35 -3.44
CA SER A 205 17.20 -14.58 -2.83
C SER A 205 17.07 -14.45 -1.33
N LEU A 206 16.37 -15.38 -0.72
CA LEU A 206 16.08 -15.42 0.71
C LEU A 206 16.89 -16.56 1.33
N SER A 207 17.60 -16.26 2.40
CA SER A 207 18.38 -17.22 3.17
C SER A 207 18.05 -17.10 4.65
N GLU A 208 18.43 -18.13 5.42
CA GLU A 208 18.20 -18.16 6.88
C GLU A 208 16.72 -17.92 7.23
N LEU A 209 15.80 -18.49 6.43
CA LEU A 209 14.38 -18.45 6.73
C LEU A 209 14.07 -19.17 8.05
N PRO A 210 13.01 -18.78 8.78
CA PRO A 210 12.74 -19.31 10.11
C PRO A 210 12.44 -20.81 10.09
N GLY A 211 13.24 -21.59 10.85
CA GLY A 211 13.23 -23.05 10.87
C GLY A 211 12.49 -23.67 12.04
N THR A 212 11.69 -22.93 12.80
CA THR A 212 10.97 -23.49 13.94
C THR A 212 9.57 -23.96 13.56
N ARG A 213 9.01 -24.86 14.37
CA ARG A 213 7.63 -25.33 14.26
C ARG A 213 6.66 -24.15 14.18
N LYS A 214 5.73 -24.18 13.21
CA LYS A 214 4.71 -23.14 13.00
C LYS A 214 5.29 -21.74 12.82
N ALA A 215 6.53 -21.62 12.37
CA ALA A 215 7.14 -20.32 12.12
C ALA A 215 6.39 -19.54 11.04
N SER A 216 6.25 -18.25 11.23
CA SER A 216 5.71 -17.35 10.23
C SER A 216 6.81 -16.45 9.69
N TYR A 217 6.79 -16.23 8.39
CA TYR A 217 7.69 -15.31 7.69
C TYR A 217 6.87 -14.30 6.90
N MET A 218 7.30 -13.04 6.91
CA MET A 218 6.76 -11.98 6.07
C MET A 218 7.89 -11.33 5.30
N SER A 219 7.76 -11.29 3.98
CA SER A 219 8.75 -10.63 3.12
C SER A 219 8.63 -9.11 3.21
N ASP A 220 9.73 -8.43 2.94
CA ASP A 220 9.71 -7.05 2.50
C ASP A 220 8.95 -6.94 1.15
N ARG A 221 8.71 -5.70 0.72
CA ARG A 221 8.19 -5.44 -0.62
C ARG A 221 9.21 -5.91 -1.67
N ILE A 222 8.77 -6.81 -2.55
CA ILE A 222 9.51 -7.29 -3.71
C ILE A 222 8.96 -6.56 -4.93
N SER A 223 9.82 -5.91 -5.71
CA SER A 223 9.41 -5.09 -6.85
C SER A 223 10.29 -5.31 -8.08
N SER A 224 9.70 -5.05 -9.25
CA SER A 224 10.34 -5.10 -10.57
C SER A 224 10.05 -3.80 -11.33
N ASP A 225 10.92 -3.42 -12.24
CA ASP A 225 10.68 -2.31 -13.17
C ASP A 225 9.63 -2.68 -14.23
N GLU A 226 9.49 -3.98 -14.53
CA GLU A 226 8.49 -4.49 -15.45
C GLU A 226 7.32 -5.15 -14.72
N THR A 227 6.14 -5.16 -15.36
CA THR A 227 4.99 -5.91 -14.86
C THR A 227 5.17 -7.41 -15.04
N PHE A 228 4.58 -8.17 -14.13
CA PHE A 228 4.53 -9.63 -14.16
C PHE A 228 3.16 -10.10 -13.67
N ARG A 229 2.82 -11.35 -13.98
CA ARG A 229 1.57 -12.00 -13.54
C ARG A 229 1.83 -13.22 -12.66
N TYR A 230 2.94 -13.93 -12.90
CA TYR A 230 3.26 -15.17 -12.19
C TYR A 230 4.40 -14.95 -11.21
N VAL A 231 4.27 -15.55 -10.03
CA VAL A 231 5.29 -15.57 -8.98
C VAL A 231 5.74 -16.99 -8.75
N TRP A 232 7.04 -17.17 -8.66
CA TRP A 232 7.71 -18.45 -8.50
C TRP A 232 8.46 -18.47 -7.19
N PHE A 233 8.10 -19.40 -6.32
CA PHE A 233 8.82 -19.72 -5.09
C PHE A 233 9.70 -20.92 -5.39
N LYS A 234 10.97 -20.68 -5.73
CA LYS A 234 11.96 -21.71 -5.99
C LYS A 234 12.65 -22.06 -4.68
N VAL A 235 12.25 -23.18 -4.09
CA VAL A 235 12.84 -23.68 -2.84
C VAL A 235 14.16 -24.37 -3.16
N LEU A 236 15.21 -23.98 -2.44
CA LEU A 236 16.58 -24.46 -2.68
C LEU A 236 17.05 -25.45 -1.60
N SER A 237 16.51 -25.32 -0.40
CA SER A 237 16.84 -26.21 0.73
C SER A 237 15.77 -26.15 1.83
N ALA A 238 15.73 -27.19 2.67
CA ALA A 238 14.88 -27.26 3.85
C ALA A 238 15.69 -27.22 5.13
N THR A 239 15.09 -26.68 6.20
CA THR A 239 15.73 -26.59 7.54
C THR A 239 16.02 -27.97 8.13
N SER A 240 15.16 -28.96 7.89
CA SER A 240 15.33 -30.35 8.34
C SER A 240 16.46 -31.11 7.64
N GLY A 241 16.97 -30.55 6.52
CA GLY A 241 17.91 -31.26 5.64
C GLY A 241 17.25 -32.29 4.71
N SER A 242 15.91 -32.36 4.69
CA SER A 242 15.12 -33.16 3.74
C SER A 242 15.14 -32.57 2.34
N ASN A 243 14.62 -33.30 1.35
CA ASN A 243 14.40 -32.84 -0.03
C ASN A 243 12.97 -32.28 -0.23
N TRP A 244 12.27 -31.93 0.82
CA TRP A 244 10.88 -31.44 0.79
C TRP A 244 10.65 -30.40 1.86
N ILE A 245 9.56 -29.63 1.68
CA ILE A 245 9.04 -28.73 2.69
C ILE A 245 7.54 -28.97 2.94
N ALA A 246 7.06 -28.51 4.09
CA ALA A 246 5.64 -28.47 4.42
C ALA A 246 5.26 -27.10 4.99
N LEU A 247 4.21 -26.50 4.40
CA LEU A 247 3.68 -25.20 4.80
C LEU A 247 2.18 -25.29 5.07
N SER A 248 1.68 -24.56 6.07
CA SER A 248 0.24 -24.45 6.32
C SER A 248 -0.42 -23.39 5.46
N GLU A 249 0.26 -22.26 5.21
CA GLU A 249 -0.37 -21.14 4.51
C GLU A 249 0.65 -20.31 3.72
N LEU A 250 0.23 -19.80 2.56
CA LEU A 250 0.96 -18.83 1.75
C LEU A 250 -0.01 -17.77 1.23
N ALA A 251 0.20 -16.53 1.60
CA ALA A 251 -0.62 -15.41 1.14
C ALA A 251 0.24 -14.35 0.45
N LEU A 252 -0.25 -13.83 -0.67
CA LEU A 252 0.38 -12.75 -1.44
C LEU A 252 -0.49 -11.51 -1.41
N LYS A 253 0.12 -10.33 -1.28
CA LYS A 253 -0.59 -9.06 -1.21
C LYS A 253 0.20 -7.92 -1.84
N GLN A 254 -0.52 -6.89 -2.25
CA GLN A 254 0.04 -5.56 -2.53
C GLN A 254 -0.15 -4.67 -1.31
N VAL A 255 0.91 -4.00 -0.88
CA VAL A 255 0.84 -3.00 0.19
C VAL A 255 1.33 -1.68 -0.36
N THR A 256 0.41 -0.72 -0.48
CA THR A 256 0.72 0.64 -0.94
C THR A 256 0.64 1.59 0.24
N THR A 257 1.71 2.33 0.48
CA THR A 257 1.75 3.36 1.51
C THR A 257 1.83 4.72 0.84
N THR A 258 0.85 5.57 1.11
CA THR A 258 0.82 6.96 0.63
C THR A 258 0.99 7.89 1.82
N ILE A 259 1.93 8.84 1.69
CA ILE A 259 2.17 9.89 2.68
C ILE A 259 1.54 11.16 2.16
N TYR A 260 0.64 11.74 2.95
CA TYR A 260 0.01 13.03 2.67
C TYR A 260 0.66 14.11 3.53
N ASP A 261 1.07 15.20 2.88
CA ASP A 261 1.62 16.41 3.53
C ASP A 261 0.51 17.40 3.83
#